data_ade52f1792b55e58e6cd5f9fe484924a
#
_entry.id   ade52f1792b55e58e6cd5f9fe484924a
#
_cell.length_a   1.000
_cell.length_b   1.000
_cell.length_c   1.000
_cell.angle_alpha   90.00
_cell.angle_beta   90.00
_cell.angle_gamma   90.00
#
_symmetry.space_group_name_H-M   'P 1'
#
loop_
_entity.id
_entity.type
_entity.pdbx_description
1 polymer ?
#
loop_
_entity_poly.entity_id
_entity_poly.type
_entity_poly.pdbx_seq_one_letter_code
_entity_poly.pdbx_strand_id
1 'polypeptide(L)'
;MTLNKSLVCLAIASLSIPAMAAPVTTEGAGVGKHGDVIAAVTFEGGRIQAIDIRKSNENPILAGKVFTEMKDAMIKHNTADIDAVTGATVSSDALRNAVKEAAAKAGVTLAGPVALLKRAPKVPETNVYDVVVIGAGGAGFSAAITASDAGAKVVLLEKMPNVGGNSLVSGAEMAAAGNWVQKKLGIEGDSVELHYQDTMKGGDMKGDPAVVRTMVENALPAAEWCRDVIGVEFQEDNLFFFGGHSKKRSLIPKGATGLDFITKFSATAEKRGIPIITNMKAEELVRDASGRVTGVKATMDGKSYTFSARKGVVIATGGFAANVAMRTEANPFYGDGFKTTNMPGAMGEGITMAKNIGAQVVNMGLIQTYPMCDPNSGAIELIDDARFEGAILVNQEGKRFVEELQRRDVMSKAILEQTGKYCYAIFNGEIEKRSHAITHHQDEVEVFTKTGILHKADTIEGIADFFKIPVDNLKATIARVNEFARTGKDLDFNYRSRFVDLSTGPYWIYRGVPSVHHTMGGLKINPKAEVLDANDKPIPGLWAAGEVTGCTHGTNRLGSNAYTDIIVFGRIAGEAAAKAAK
;
A
#
# COMPACT_ATOMS: atom_id res chain seq x y z
N MET A 1 -19.55 74.46 -70.65
CA MET A 1 -18.79 74.22 -69.43
C MET A 1 -19.63 73.32 -68.52
N THR A 2 -19.43 72.04 -68.63
CA THR A 2 -20.19 71.03 -67.90
C THR A 2 -19.21 70.29 -66.96
N LEU A 3 -19.44 70.45 -65.63
CA LEU A 3 -18.70 69.75 -64.62
C LEU A 3 -19.24 68.33 -64.44
N ASN A 4 -18.36 67.37 -64.70
CA ASN A 4 -18.58 65.93 -64.36
C ASN A 4 -18.29 65.70 -62.87
N LYS A 5 -19.31 65.27 -62.11
CA LYS A 5 -19.13 64.73 -60.73
C LYS A 5 -18.98 63.25 -60.77
N SER A 6 -17.77 62.77 -60.56
CA SER A 6 -17.50 61.31 -60.32
C SER A 6 -17.87 60.98 -58.88
N LEU A 7 -18.84 60.07 -58.69
CA LEU A 7 -19.13 59.41 -57.40
C LEU A 7 -18.10 58.30 -57.14
N VAL A 8 -17.32 58.41 -56.09
CA VAL A 8 -16.49 57.36 -55.56
C VAL A 8 -17.32 56.59 -54.55
N CYS A 9 -17.73 55.34 -54.91
CA CYS A 9 -18.33 54.41 -53.97
C CYS A 9 -17.21 53.75 -53.12
N LEU A 10 -17.13 54.08 -51.83
CA LEU A 10 -16.31 53.38 -50.85
C LEU A 10 -17.05 52.07 -50.46
N ALA A 11 -16.56 50.95 -50.91
CA ALA A 11 -17.01 49.64 -50.42
C ALA A 11 -16.40 49.42 -49.04
N ILE A 12 -17.20 49.48 -47.97
CA ILE A 12 -16.82 49.07 -46.63
C ILE A 12 -16.91 47.55 -46.59
N ALA A 13 -15.76 46.84 -46.66
CA ALA A 13 -15.68 45.44 -46.39
C ALA A 13 -15.88 45.23 -44.88
N SER A 14 -17.05 44.75 -44.48
CA SER A 14 -17.32 44.30 -43.13
C SER A 14 -16.49 43.03 -42.85
N LEU A 15 -15.39 43.20 -42.15
CA LEU A 15 -14.68 42.07 -41.51
C LEU A 15 -15.63 41.46 -40.47
N SER A 16 -16.30 40.38 -40.82
CA SER A 16 -16.99 39.53 -39.86
C SER A 16 -15.94 38.90 -38.95
N ILE A 17 -15.79 39.44 -37.75
CA ILE A 17 -15.09 38.75 -36.66
C ILE A 17 -15.92 37.51 -36.38
N PRO A 18 -15.34 36.27 -36.52
CA PRO A 18 -16.07 35.06 -36.15
C PRO A 18 -16.45 35.17 -34.67
N ALA A 19 -17.75 35.07 -34.38
CA ALA A 19 -18.23 35.02 -33.02
C ALA A 19 -17.52 33.85 -32.34
N MET A 20 -16.72 34.11 -31.31
CA MET A 20 -16.15 33.05 -30.50
C MET A 20 -17.32 32.25 -29.95
N ALA A 21 -17.33 30.92 -30.24
CA ALA A 21 -18.33 30.02 -29.69
C ALA A 21 -18.30 30.13 -28.17
N ALA A 22 -19.45 30.19 -27.52
CA ALA A 22 -19.55 30.25 -26.07
C ALA A 22 -18.85 29.01 -25.45
N PRO A 23 -18.22 29.15 -24.30
CA PRO A 23 -17.60 28.02 -23.62
C PRO A 23 -18.61 26.87 -23.38
N VAL A 24 -18.21 25.65 -23.67
CA VAL A 24 -19.03 24.45 -23.46
C VAL A 24 -18.38 23.59 -22.37
N THR A 25 -19.13 23.26 -21.34
CA THR A 25 -18.67 22.36 -20.28
C THR A 25 -19.38 21.00 -20.39
N THR A 26 -18.63 19.94 -20.47
CA THR A 26 -19.15 18.56 -20.51
C THR A 26 -18.45 17.72 -19.45
N GLU A 27 -19.15 16.70 -18.96
CA GLU A 27 -18.57 15.75 -17.99
C GLU A 27 -18.20 14.44 -18.66
N GLY A 28 -17.05 13.88 -18.26
CA GLY A 28 -16.63 12.55 -18.61
C GLY A 28 -16.19 11.77 -17.37
N ALA A 29 -16.17 10.46 -17.49
CA ALA A 29 -15.79 9.54 -16.43
C ALA A 29 -14.69 8.57 -16.89
N GLY A 30 -13.83 8.17 -15.97
CA GLY A 30 -12.86 7.09 -16.18
C GLY A 30 -12.71 6.25 -14.93
N VAL A 31 -12.58 4.94 -15.09
CA VAL A 31 -12.47 4.00 -13.98
C VAL A 31 -11.09 4.13 -13.32
N GLY A 32 -11.06 4.59 -12.08
CA GLY A 32 -9.87 4.66 -11.24
C GLY A 32 -9.66 3.37 -10.42
N LYS A 33 -8.68 3.42 -9.54
CA LYS A 33 -8.41 2.32 -8.60
C LYS A 33 -9.47 2.28 -7.48
N HIS A 34 -9.96 3.44 -7.07
CA HIS A 34 -10.91 3.63 -5.98
C HIS A 34 -12.24 4.23 -6.49
N GLY A 35 -12.73 3.71 -7.62
CA GLY A 35 -13.99 4.14 -8.25
C GLY A 35 -13.80 5.14 -9.39
N ASP A 36 -14.91 5.69 -9.88
CA ASP A 36 -14.87 6.59 -11.02
C ASP A 36 -14.24 7.96 -10.67
N VAL A 37 -13.32 8.39 -11.52
CA VAL A 37 -12.88 9.79 -11.60
C VAL A 37 -13.80 10.51 -12.58
N ILE A 38 -14.57 11.49 -12.09
CA ILE A 38 -15.45 12.31 -12.91
C ILE A 38 -14.83 13.69 -13.05
N ALA A 39 -14.65 14.14 -14.30
CA ALA A 39 -14.10 15.45 -14.61
C ALA A 39 -15.08 16.28 -15.46
N ALA A 40 -15.39 17.49 -15.03
CA ALA A 40 -16.05 18.50 -15.84
C ALA A 40 -14.98 19.28 -16.62
N VAL A 41 -15.04 19.22 -17.94
CA VAL A 41 -14.07 19.87 -18.84
C VAL A 41 -14.75 21.01 -19.59
N THR A 42 -14.18 22.22 -19.48
CA THR A 42 -14.64 23.38 -20.19
C THR A 42 -13.80 23.61 -21.44
N PHE A 43 -14.46 23.69 -22.57
CA PHE A 43 -13.86 23.94 -23.88
C PHE A 43 -14.27 25.31 -24.42
N GLU A 44 -13.33 26.03 -25.00
CA GLU A 44 -13.58 27.27 -25.73
C GLU A 44 -12.66 27.31 -26.96
N GLY A 45 -13.22 27.63 -28.12
CA GLY A 45 -12.47 27.67 -29.38
C GLY A 45 -11.78 26.34 -29.73
N GLY A 46 -12.36 25.20 -29.34
CA GLY A 46 -11.78 23.86 -29.56
C GLY A 46 -10.64 23.50 -28.62
N ARG A 47 -10.42 24.25 -27.56
CA ARG A 47 -9.33 24.00 -26.59
C ARG A 47 -9.87 23.81 -25.19
N ILE A 48 -9.17 22.97 -24.42
CA ILE A 48 -9.39 22.79 -22.97
C ILE A 48 -9.02 24.11 -22.26
N GLN A 49 -9.97 24.72 -21.56
CA GLN A 49 -9.77 25.90 -20.72
C GLN A 49 -9.64 25.51 -19.23
N ALA A 50 -10.44 24.53 -18.79
CA ALA A 50 -10.44 24.08 -17.41
C ALA A 50 -10.80 22.61 -17.33
N ILE A 51 -10.29 21.94 -16.31
CA ILE A 51 -10.65 20.57 -15.89
C ILE A 51 -10.92 20.62 -14.40
N ASP A 52 -12.17 20.41 -14.00
CA ASP A 52 -12.60 20.37 -12.61
C ASP A 52 -12.92 18.92 -12.22
N ILE A 53 -12.24 18.40 -11.21
CA ILE A 53 -12.50 17.05 -10.70
C ILE A 53 -13.76 17.11 -9.82
N ARG A 54 -14.86 16.50 -10.29
CA ARG A 54 -16.15 16.45 -9.60
C ARG A 54 -16.25 15.32 -8.60
N LYS A 55 -15.61 14.18 -8.91
CA LYS A 55 -15.55 13.01 -8.04
C LYS A 55 -14.19 12.33 -8.19
N SER A 56 -13.57 12.00 -7.08
CA SER A 56 -12.42 11.10 -7.01
C SER A 56 -12.26 10.58 -5.59
N ASN A 57 -12.13 9.27 -5.44
CA ASN A 57 -11.77 8.61 -4.17
C ASN A 57 -10.30 8.13 -4.20
N GLU A 58 -9.53 8.53 -5.23
CA GLU A 58 -8.14 8.14 -5.38
C GLU A 58 -7.28 8.63 -4.21
N ASN A 59 -6.28 7.81 -3.83
CA ASN A 59 -5.35 8.16 -2.76
C ASN A 59 -4.64 9.49 -3.05
N PRO A 60 -4.80 10.53 -2.21
CA PRO A 60 -4.29 11.87 -2.49
C PRO A 60 -2.76 11.97 -2.56
N ILE A 61 -2.03 11.08 -1.88
CA ILE A 61 -0.55 11.03 -1.95
C ILE A 61 -0.11 10.48 -3.30
N LEU A 62 -0.77 9.43 -3.80
CA LEU A 62 -0.42 8.80 -5.08
C LEU A 62 -0.96 9.59 -6.28
N ALA A 63 -2.24 9.97 -6.23
CA ALA A 63 -2.92 10.62 -7.33
C ALA A 63 -2.83 12.16 -7.31
N GLY A 64 -2.28 12.76 -6.27
CA GLY A 64 -2.20 14.23 -6.15
C GLY A 64 -1.57 14.90 -7.38
N LYS A 65 -0.49 14.33 -7.93
CA LYS A 65 0.17 14.83 -9.14
C LYS A 65 -0.66 14.60 -10.41
N VAL A 66 -1.54 13.61 -10.44
CA VAL A 66 -2.48 13.40 -11.56
C VAL A 66 -3.46 14.58 -11.64
N PHE A 67 -4.01 14.96 -10.49
CA PHE A 67 -5.02 16.03 -10.41
C PHE A 67 -4.44 17.45 -10.34
N THR A 68 -3.10 17.56 -10.37
CA THR A 68 -2.38 18.85 -10.45
C THR A 68 -1.50 18.89 -11.69
N GLU A 69 -0.30 18.33 -11.66
CA GLU A 69 0.70 18.47 -12.72
C GLU A 69 0.23 17.89 -14.07
N MET A 70 -0.37 16.68 -14.08
CA MET A 70 -0.88 16.06 -15.31
C MET A 70 -2.10 16.81 -15.85
N LYS A 71 -3.04 17.21 -14.98
CA LYS A 71 -4.19 18.05 -15.34
C LYS A 71 -3.75 19.36 -15.98
N ASP A 72 -2.80 20.07 -15.38
CA ASP A 72 -2.28 21.33 -15.91
C ASP A 72 -1.58 21.14 -17.26
N ALA A 73 -0.87 20.02 -17.44
CA ALA A 73 -0.27 19.67 -18.73
C ALA A 73 -1.33 19.38 -19.80
N MET A 74 -2.45 18.72 -19.46
CA MET A 74 -3.57 18.48 -20.36
C MET A 74 -4.18 19.80 -20.87
N ILE A 75 -4.40 20.75 -19.99
CA ILE A 75 -4.92 22.08 -20.33
C ILE A 75 -3.92 22.81 -21.23
N LYS A 76 -2.66 22.89 -20.81
CA LYS A 76 -1.59 23.60 -21.53
C LYS A 76 -1.41 23.10 -22.96
N HIS A 77 -1.40 21.79 -23.15
CA HIS A 77 -1.10 21.15 -24.43
C HIS A 77 -2.36 20.76 -25.22
N ASN A 78 -3.54 21.00 -24.70
CA ASN A 78 -4.83 20.67 -25.30
C ASN A 78 -4.94 19.16 -25.66
N THR A 79 -4.52 18.30 -24.75
CA THR A 79 -4.50 16.84 -24.98
C THR A 79 -4.91 16.08 -23.72
N ALA A 80 -5.55 14.94 -23.89
CA ALA A 80 -5.73 13.96 -22.83
C ALA A 80 -4.55 12.97 -22.73
N ASP A 81 -3.75 12.84 -23.78
CA ASP A 81 -2.67 11.86 -23.87
C ASP A 81 -1.35 12.42 -23.31
N ILE A 82 -1.34 12.61 -21.98
CA ILE A 82 -0.14 12.95 -21.20
C ILE A 82 0.40 11.64 -20.58
N ASP A 83 1.72 11.48 -20.44
CA ASP A 83 2.32 10.32 -19.79
C ASP A 83 1.72 10.09 -18.38
N ALA A 84 1.62 8.82 -17.98
CA ALA A 84 1.14 8.48 -16.65
C ALA A 84 2.10 8.97 -15.56
N VAL A 85 1.54 9.45 -14.47
CA VAL A 85 2.29 9.73 -13.24
C VAL A 85 2.78 8.39 -12.68
N THR A 86 4.09 8.26 -12.49
CA THR A 86 4.69 7.02 -11.95
C THR A 86 4.11 6.68 -10.57
N GLY A 87 3.65 5.45 -10.39
CA GLY A 87 3.00 4.98 -9.17
C GLY A 87 1.50 5.31 -9.07
N ALA A 88 0.94 6.03 -10.07
CA ALA A 88 -0.48 6.38 -10.16
C ALA A 88 -1.05 6.11 -11.57
N THR A 89 -0.65 5.00 -12.19
CA THR A 89 -1.02 4.68 -13.59
C THR A 89 -2.53 4.58 -13.76
N VAL A 90 -3.21 3.86 -12.86
CA VAL A 90 -4.68 3.67 -12.93
C VAL A 90 -5.41 5.01 -12.81
N SER A 91 -5.03 5.84 -11.84
CA SER A 91 -5.61 7.18 -11.67
C SER A 91 -5.32 8.10 -12.87
N SER A 92 -4.13 7.95 -13.49
CA SER A 92 -3.75 8.69 -14.71
C SER A 92 -4.63 8.27 -15.89
N ASP A 93 -4.86 6.98 -16.07
CA ASP A 93 -5.72 6.45 -17.12
C ASP A 93 -7.19 6.86 -16.90
N ALA A 94 -7.64 6.87 -15.65
CA ALA A 94 -8.97 7.37 -15.29
C ALA A 94 -9.16 8.83 -15.72
N LEU A 95 -8.22 9.71 -15.40
CA LEU A 95 -8.30 11.12 -15.82
C LEU A 95 -8.22 11.28 -17.34
N ARG A 96 -7.35 10.53 -18.03
CA ARG A 96 -7.29 10.52 -19.50
C ARG A 96 -8.64 10.16 -20.12
N ASN A 97 -9.24 9.06 -19.64
CA ASN A 97 -10.52 8.57 -20.15
C ASN A 97 -11.66 9.57 -19.88
N ALA A 98 -11.71 10.16 -18.68
CA ALA A 98 -12.66 11.19 -18.34
C ALA A 98 -12.56 12.42 -19.27
N VAL A 99 -11.35 12.89 -19.54
CA VAL A 99 -11.14 14.04 -20.45
C VAL A 99 -11.45 13.69 -21.90
N LYS A 100 -11.11 12.47 -22.36
CA LYS A 100 -11.47 12.00 -23.72
C LYS A 100 -12.97 11.88 -23.90
N GLU A 101 -13.69 11.34 -22.93
CA GLU A 101 -15.14 11.23 -22.97
C GLU A 101 -15.82 12.61 -22.98
N ALA A 102 -15.35 13.54 -22.12
CA ALA A 102 -15.84 14.90 -22.11
C ALA A 102 -15.62 15.61 -23.45
N ALA A 103 -14.43 15.46 -24.06
CA ALA A 103 -14.11 16.04 -25.37
C ALA A 103 -15.00 15.46 -26.48
N ALA A 104 -15.25 14.15 -26.47
CA ALA A 104 -16.17 13.50 -27.41
C ALA A 104 -17.59 14.05 -27.29
N LYS A 105 -18.11 14.23 -26.07
CA LYS A 105 -19.43 14.83 -25.82
C LYS A 105 -19.52 16.30 -26.30
N ALA A 106 -18.42 17.04 -26.21
CA ALA A 106 -18.33 18.44 -26.68
C ALA A 106 -18.04 18.53 -28.19
N GLY A 107 -17.78 17.43 -28.90
CA GLY A 107 -17.37 17.43 -30.31
C GLY A 107 -15.98 18.06 -30.55
N VAL A 108 -15.10 18.04 -29.54
CA VAL A 108 -13.75 18.64 -29.59
C VAL A 108 -12.72 17.58 -29.92
N THR A 109 -11.86 17.87 -30.90
CA THR A 109 -10.68 17.05 -31.22
C THR A 109 -9.49 17.54 -30.42
N LEU A 110 -8.92 16.66 -29.58
CA LEU A 110 -7.75 16.94 -28.77
C LEU A 110 -6.45 16.73 -29.58
N ALA A 111 -5.37 17.35 -29.12
CA ALA A 111 -4.03 17.15 -29.69
C ALA A 111 -3.48 15.75 -29.35
N GLY A 112 -2.44 15.34 -30.06
CA GLY A 112 -1.76 14.05 -29.84
C GLY A 112 -0.96 13.97 -28.54
N PRO A 113 -0.27 12.84 -28.31
CA PRO A 113 0.46 12.55 -27.07
C PRO A 113 1.55 13.58 -26.76
N VAL A 114 1.69 13.93 -25.49
CA VAL A 114 2.74 14.83 -24.98
C VAL A 114 3.34 14.24 -23.71
N ALA A 115 4.67 14.26 -23.61
CA ALA A 115 5.38 13.81 -22.43
C ALA A 115 5.11 14.77 -21.25
N LEU A 116 4.86 14.19 -20.07
CA LEU A 116 4.76 14.96 -18.83
C LEU A 116 6.14 15.49 -18.46
N LEU A 117 6.30 16.81 -18.43
CA LEU A 117 7.54 17.43 -17.97
C LEU A 117 7.69 17.18 -16.46
N LYS A 118 8.55 16.26 -16.09
CA LYS A 118 8.88 15.99 -14.69
C LYS A 118 9.57 17.21 -14.09
N ARG A 119 8.95 17.82 -13.07
CA ARG A 119 9.64 18.79 -12.23
C ARG A 119 10.61 18.00 -11.34
N ALA A 120 11.91 18.04 -11.64
CA ALA A 120 12.90 17.44 -10.79
C ALA A 120 12.85 18.10 -9.38
N PRO A 121 12.80 17.33 -8.29
CA PRO A 121 12.95 17.89 -6.96
C PRO A 121 14.28 18.64 -6.86
N LYS A 122 14.31 19.76 -6.13
CA LYS A 122 15.56 20.49 -5.91
C LYS A 122 16.46 19.66 -4.99
N VAL A 123 17.59 19.20 -5.51
CA VAL A 123 18.65 18.62 -4.68
C VAL A 123 19.45 19.75 -4.05
N PRO A 124 19.65 19.77 -2.72
CA PRO A 124 20.49 20.77 -2.07
C PRO A 124 21.91 20.79 -2.65
N GLU A 125 22.56 21.96 -2.68
CA GLU A 125 23.94 22.09 -3.16
C GLU A 125 24.93 21.32 -2.28
N THR A 126 24.68 21.26 -0.97
CA THR A 126 25.48 20.50 -0.01
C THR A 126 24.72 19.29 0.50
N ASN A 127 25.21 18.09 0.17
CA ASN A 127 24.62 16.81 0.56
C ASN A 127 25.38 16.18 1.73
N VAL A 128 25.63 16.95 2.81
CA VAL A 128 26.31 16.48 4.03
C VAL A 128 25.32 16.49 5.20
N TYR A 129 25.08 15.31 5.74
CA TYR A 129 24.16 15.05 6.84
C TYR A 129 24.84 14.27 7.97
N ASP A 130 24.20 14.15 9.11
CA ASP A 130 24.64 13.22 10.16
C ASP A 130 24.14 11.81 9.83
N VAL A 131 22.87 11.68 9.43
CA VAL A 131 22.24 10.41 9.08
C VAL A 131 21.57 10.52 7.70
N VAL A 132 21.84 9.56 6.84
CA VAL A 132 21.11 9.38 5.57
C VAL A 132 20.18 8.18 5.71
N VAL A 133 18.89 8.38 5.48
CA VAL A 133 17.88 7.32 5.50
C VAL A 133 17.45 7.02 4.07
N ILE A 134 17.43 5.73 3.68
CA ILE A 134 17.07 5.27 2.34
C ILE A 134 15.70 4.58 2.40
N GLY A 135 14.70 5.15 1.73
CA GLY A 135 13.32 4.67 1.68
C GLY A 135 12.38 5.48 2.58
N ALA A 136 11.33 6.08 1.99
CA ALA A 136 10.35 6.89 2.69
C ALA A 136 9.03 6.12 2.97
N GLY A 137 9.15 4.85 3.38
CA GLY A 137 8.08 4.06 4.00
C GLY A 137 7.98 4.32 5.51
N GLY A 138 7.11 3.58 6.21
CA GLY A 138 6.91 3.71 7.66
C GLY A 138 8.21 3.56 8.48
N ALA A 139 9.07 2.61 8.14
CA ALA A 139 10.37 2.42 8.80
C ALA A 139 11.31 3.62 8.60
N GLY A 140 11.39 4.13 7.36
CA GLY A 140 12.25 5.27 7.05
C GLY A 140 11.80 6.56 7.72
N PHE A 141 10.50 6.84 7.72
CA PHE A 141 9.95 7.98 8.48
C PHE A 141 10.23 7.85 9.97
N SER A 142 9.99 6.67 10.55
CA SER A 142 10.26 6.44 11.98
C SER A 142 11.73 6.66 12.32
N ALA A 143 12.66 6.17 11.46
CA ALA A 143 14.09 6.38 11.62
C ALA A 143 14.48 7.85 11.49
N ALA A 144 14.00 8.52 10.43
CA ALA A 144 14.36 9.91 10.15
C ALA A 144 13.86 10.87 11.23
N ILE A 145 12.61 10.71 11.68
CA ILE A 145 12.02 11.54 12.73
C ILE A 145 12.72 11.31 14.06
N THR A 146 12.95 10.05 14.45
CA THR A 146 13.64 9.73 15.71
C THR A 146 15.09 10.22 15.70
N ALA A 147 15.81 10.07 14.58
CA ALA A 147 17.17 10.60 14.46
C ALA A 147 17.20 12.14 14.56
N SER A 148 16.23 12.82 13.94
CA SER A 148 16.09 14.28 14.03
C SER A 148 15.77 14.73 15.46
N ASP A 149 14.84 14.03 16.15
CA ASP A 149 14.50 14.31 17.55
C ASP A 149 15.70 14.11 18.50
N ALA A 150 16.64 13.22 18.13
CA ALA A 150 17.91 13.03 18.82
C ALA A 150 19.01 14.05 18.40
N GLY A 151 18.65 15.10 17.64
CA GLY A 151 19.52 16.21 17.27
C GLY A 151 20.41 15.98 16.04
N ALA A 152 20.20 14.91 15.26
CA ALA A 152 20.95 14.66 14.04
C ALA A 152 20.37 15.48 12.86
N LYS A 153 21.26 15.95 11.96
CA LYS A 153 20.86 16.47 10.65
C LYS A 153 20.57 15.30 9.72
N VAL A 154 19.34 15.14 9.29
CA VAL A 154 18.85 13.97 8.55
C VAL A 154 18.41 14.35 7.13
N VAL A 155 18.56 13.42 6.18
CA VAL A 155 17.91 13.44 4.87
C VAL A 155 17.23 12.09 4.62
N LEU A 156 16.07 12.12 3.98
CA LEU A 156 15.31 10.94 3.58
C LEU A 156 15.29 10.85 2.04
N LEU A 157 15.84 9.77 1.50
CA LEU A 157 15.92 9.51 0.05
C LEU A 157 14.85 8.50 -0.35
N GLU A 158 14.05 8.83 -1.38
CA GLU A 158 13.01 7.95 -1.92
C GLU A 158 13.14 7.84 -3.44
N LYS A 159 13.19 6.62 -3.97
CA LYS A 159 13.31 6.41 -5.43
C LYS A 159 12.02 6.67 -6.20
N MET A 160 10.87 6.47 -5.54
CA MET A 160 9.57 6.70 -6.15
C MET A 160 9.23 8.21 -6.13
N PRO A 161 8.31 8.68 -7.00
CA PRO A 161 7.88 10.07 -7.01
C PRO A 161 7.03 10.44 -5.78
N ASN A 162 6.51 9.45 -5.07
CA ASN A 162 5.66 9.60 -3.89
C ASN A 162 6.25 8.82 -2.72
N VAL A 163 6.01 9.32 -1.51
CA VAL A 163 6.41 8.65 -0.26
C VAL A 163 5.41 7.58 0.15
N GLY A 164 5.78 6.74 1.10
CA GLY A 164 4.92 5.80 1.80
C GLY A 164 5.16 4.33 1.44
N GLY A 165 5.54 4.02 0.20
CA GLY A 165 5.77 2.63 -0.22
C GLY A 165 4.59 1.70 0.12
N ASN A 166 4.88 0.46 0.51
CA ASN A 166 3.85 -0.50 0.92
C ASN A 166 3.08 -0.08 2.17
N SER A 167 3.70 0.72 3.05
CA SER A 167 3.02 1.22 4.26
C SER A 167 1.80 2.08 3.93
N LEU A 168 1.84 2.82 2.81
CA LEU A 168 0.74 3.69 2.37
C LEU A 168 -0.50 2.92 1.91
N VAL A 169 -0.31 1.77 1.25
CA VAL A 169 -1.37 0.99 0.59
C VAL A 169 -1.84 -0.22 1.41
N SER A 170 -1.46 -0.29 2.67
CA SER A 170 -1.87 -1.34 3.62
C SER A 170 -3.00 -0.86 4.54
N GLY A 171 -3.64 -1.78 5.26
CA GLY A 171 -4.59 -1.43 6.34
C GLY A 171 -3.93 -0.79 7.56
N ALA A 172 -2.60 -0.93 7.69
CA ALA A 172 -1.75 -0.30 8.70
C ALA A 172 -2.07 -0.67 10.16
N GLU A 173 -2.65 -1.82 10.39
CA GLU A 173 -2.88 -2.30 11.74
C GLU A 173 -1.54 -2.55 12.46
N MET A 174 -1.49 -2.22 13.75
CA MET A 174 -0.30 -2.34 14.58
C MET A 174 -0.55 -3.20 15.81
N ALA A 175 0.16 -4.32 15.93
CA ALA A 175 0.05 -5.21 17.09
C ALA A 175 0.80 -4.62 18.30
N ALA A 176 0.10 -4.48 19.43
CA ALA A 176 0.70 -4.09 20.70
C ALA A 176 -0.07 -4.73 21.87
N ALA A 177 0.60 -5.59 22.64
CA ALA A 177 0.00 -6.21 23.81
C ALA A 177 -0.14 -5.16 24.95
N GLY A 178 -1.27 -5.19 25.65
CA GLY A 178 -1.55 -4.28 26.77
C GLY A 178 -1.94 -2.85 26.33
N ASN A 179 -2.35 -2.66 25.07
CA ASN A 179 -2.71 -1.35 24.54
C ASN A 179 -3.99 -0.78 25.22
N TRP A 180 -4.20 0.53 25.03
CA TRP A 180 -5.30 1.28 25.66
C TRP A 180 -6.68 0.84 25.18
N VAL A 181 -6.81 0.34 23.95
CA VAL A 181 -8.08 -0.16 23.39
C VAL A 181 -8.45 -1.50 24.02
N GLN A 182 -7.47 -2.41 24.24
CA GLN A 182 -7.70 -3.64 24.99
C GLN A 182 -8.25 -3.35 26.40
N LYS A 183 -7.66 -2.39 27.11
CA LYS A 183 -8.11 -1.98 28.44
C LYS A 183 -9.55 -1.43 28.39
N LYS A 184 -9.87 -0.60 27.41
CA LYS A 184 -11.20 -0.03 27.21
C LYS A 184 -12.26 -1.09 26.90
N LEU A 185 -11.90 -2.11 26.10
CA LEU A 185 -12.78 -3.20 25.70
C LEU A 185 -12.84 -4.37 26.71
N GLY A 186 -12.11 -4.29 27.83
CA GLY A 186 -12.06 -5.36 28.83
C GLY A 186 -11.37 -6.64 28.33
N ILE A 187 -10.46 -6.54 27.38
CA ILE A 187 -9.68 -7.69 26.88
C ILE A 187 -8.52 -7.94 27.84
N GLU A 188 -8.64 -9.00 28.61
CA GLU A 188 -7.66 -9.38 29.62
C GLU A 188 -6.76 -10.53 29.18
N GLY A 189 -5.65 -10.74 29.93
CA GLY A 189 -4.73 -11.86 29.76
C GLY A 189 -3.85 -11.78 28.52
N ASP A 190 -3.69 -10.59 27.92
CA ASP A 190 -2.64 -10.36 26.92
C ASP A 190 -1.37 -9.84 27.59
N SER A 191 -0.22 -10.18 27.00
CA SER A 191 1.09 -9.77 27.53
C SER A 191 2.15 -9.73 26.43
N VAL A 192 3.26 -9.05 26.72
CA VAL A 192 4.46 -9.05 25.87
C VAL A 192 4.95 -10.48 25.64
N GLU A 193 4.94 -11.33 26.67
CA GLU A 193 5.34 -12.72 26.56
C GLU A 193 4.42 -13.51 25.62
N LEU A 194 3.10 -13.34 25.75
CA LEU A 194 2.15 -14.00 24.84
C LEU A 194 2.30 -13.52 23.40
N HIS A 195 2.55 -12.21 23.19
CA HIS A 195 2.82 -11.66 21.85
C HIS A 195 4.12 -12.23 21.26
N TYR A 196 5.16 -12.42 22.09
CA TYR A 196 6.41 -13.07 21.68
C TYR A 196 6.16 -14.53 21.26
N GLN A 197 5.45 -15.30 22.09
CA GLN A 197 5.15 -16.71 21.82
C GLN A 197 4.31 -16.87 20.55
N ASP A 198 3.29 -16.02 20.36
CA ASP A 198 2.47 -16.00 19.14
C ASP A 198 3.33 -15.73 17.91
N THR A 199 4.21 -14.72 17.98
CA THR A 199 5.09 -14.34 16.86
C THR A 199 6.07 -15.44 16.50
N MET A 200 6.74 -16.01 17.49
CA MET A 200 7.68 -17.12 17.27
C MET A 200 6.96 -18.35 16.71
N LYS A 201 5.86 -18.77 17.32
CA LYS A 201 5.04 -19.91 16.86
C LYS A 201 4.46 -19.65 15.47
N GLY A 202 3.95 -18.43 15.22
CA GLY A 202 3.39 -18.02 13.94
C GLY A 202 4.41 -18.04 12.80
N GLY A 203 5.68 -17.82 13.11
CA GLY A 203 6.83 -17.90 12.20
C GLY A 203 7.58 -19.24 12.25
N ASP A 204 6.95 -20.32 12.78
CA ASP A 204 7.51 -21.67 12.91
C ASP A 204 8.89 -21.70 13.61
N MET A 205 9.06 -20.85 14.62
CA MET A 205 10.29 -20.69 15.42
C MET A 205 11.53 -20.29 14.59
N LYS A 206 11.35 -19.67 13.41
CA LYS A 206 12.43 -19.24 12.51
C LYS A 206 12.80 -17.75 12.66
N GLY A 207 12.06 -16.98 13.43
CA GLY A 207 12.47 -15.64 13.83
C GLY A 207 13.69 -15.68 14.75
N ASP A 208 14.54 -14.64 14.72
CA ASP A 208 15.62 -14.49 15.70
C ASP A 208 15.00 -14.15 17.07
N PRO A 209 15.22 -14.96 18.11
CA PRO A 209 14.58 -14.76 19.40
C PRO A 209 14.86 -13.39 20.04
N ALA A 210 16.08 -12.86 19.88
CA ALA A 210 16.45 -11.57 20.47
C ALA A 210 15.80 -10.39 19.70
N VAL A 211 15.76 -10.47 18.38
CA VAL A 211 15.11 -9.48 17.52
C VAL A 211 13.60 -9.49 17.75
N VAL A 212 12.94 -10.65 17.76
CA VAL A 212 11.51 -10.77 18.04
C VAL A 212 11.17 -10.25 19.43
N ARG A 213 11.99 -10.57 20.46
CA ARG A 213 11.83 -10.06 21.82
C ARG A 213 11.87 -8.53 21.84
N THR A 214 12.86 -7.95 21.17
CA THR A 214 12.99 -6.48 21.04
C THR A 214 11.76 -5.86 20.39
N MET A 215 11.24 -6.46 19.32
CA MET A 215 10.03 -5.97 18.66
C MET A 215 8.84 -5.92 19.62
N VAL A 216 8.53 -7.01 20.31
CA VAL A 216 7.31 -7.10 21.13
C VAL A 216 7.40 -6.30 22.42
N GLU A 217 8.59 -6.16 23.02
CA GLU A 217 8.84 -5.32 24.21
C GLU A 217 8.66 -3.83 23.90
N ASN A 218 8.99 -3.42 22.67
CA ASN A 218 8.87 -2.03 22.24
C ASN A 218 7.57 -1.74 21.45
N ALA A 219 6.67 -2.72 21.29
CA ALA A 219 5.44 -2.58 20.51
C ALA A 219 4.50 -1.51 21.09
N LEU A 220 4.21 -1.58 22.39
CA LEU A 220 3.33 -0.60 23.05
C LEU A 220 3.93 0.81 23.08
N PRO A 221 5.19 1.01 23.51
CA PRO A 221 5.85 2.33 23.41
C PRO A 221 5.89 2.91 21.99
N ALA A 222 6.00 2.05 20.97
CA ALA A 222 5.98 2.49 19.57
C ALA A 222 4.57 2.92 19.13
N ALA A 223 3.53 2.19 19.55
CA ALA A 223 2.14 2.56 19.27
C ALA A 223 1.74 3.87 19.98
N GLU A 224 2.15 4.04 21.22
CA GLU A 224 1.95 5.28 21.99
C GLU A 224 2.68 6.46 21.32
N TRP A 225 3.92 6.26 20.85
CA TRP A 225 4.65 7.28 20.09
C TRP A 225 3.91 7.67 18.80
N CYS A 226 3.34 6.70 18.07
CA CYS A 226 2.53 7.00 16.88
C CYS A 226 1.30 7.84 17.24
N ARG A 227 0.62 7.55 18.35
CA ARG A 227 -0.54 8.30 18.82
C ARG A 227 -0.17 9.69 19.35
N ASP A 228 0.81 9.76 20.27
CA ASP A 228 1.05 10.95 21.08
C ASP A 228 2.03 11.94 20.43
N VAL A 229 2.99 11.46 19.63
CA VAL A 229 4.03 12.28 19.01
C VAL A 229 3.75 12.54 17.54
N ILE A 230 3.37 11.49 16.79
CA ILE A 230 3.06 11.60 15.36
C ILE A 230 1.62 12.09 15.14
N GLY A 231 0.71 11.79 16.07
CA GLY A 231 -0.69 12.20 16.00
C GLY A 231 -1.54 11.29 15.12
N VAL A 232 -1.20 10.01 15.04
CA VAL A 232 -2.04 9.00 14.40
C VAL A 232 -3.24 8.72 15.29
N GLU A 233 -4.44 8.85 14.73
CA GLU A 233 -5.67 8.50 15.40
C GLU A 233 -5.98 7.02 15.19
N PHE A 234 -6.45 6.34 16.26
CA PHE A 234 -6.84 4.93 16.21
C PHE A 234 -8.32 4.78 16.55
N GLN A 235 -8.93 3.71 16.04
CA GLN A 235 -10.27 3.29 16.48
C GLN A 235 -10.19 2.86 17.94
N GLU A 236 -11.20 3.24 18.72
CA GLU A 236 -11.19 2.97 20.16
C GLU A 236 -12.24 1.93 20.60
N ASP A 237 -12.99 1.41 19.66
CA ASP A 237 -14.11 0.49 19.85
C ASP A 237 -13.92 -0.86 19.17
N ASN A 238 -12.80 -1.04 18.44
CA ASN A 238 -12.49 -2.30 17.78
C ASN A 238 -10.98 -2.59 17.77
N LEU A 239 -10.65 -3.89 17.70
CA LEU A 239 -9.32 -4.44 17.48
C LEU A 239 -9.44 -5.65 16.54
N PHE A 240 -8.57 -5.78 15.54
CA PHE A 240 -8.57 -6.99 14.70
C PHE A 240 -7.94 -8.19 15.40
N PHE A 241 -8.41 -9.38 15.01
CA PHE A 241 -7.93 -10.66 15.49
C PHE A 241 -7.37 -11.49 14.33
N PHE A 242 -6.14 -11.17 13.93
CA PHE A 242 -5.48 -11.89 12.85
C PHE A 242 -5.06 -13.31 13.26
N GLY A 243 -5.06 -14.20 12.25
CA GLY A 243 -4.65 -15.59 12.44
C GLY A 243 -3.23 -15.73 12.99
N GLY A 244 -3.09 -16.61 13.99
CA GLY A 244 -1.84 -16.84 14.72
C GLY A 244 -1.69 -16.05 16.02
N HIS A 245 -2.43 -14.95 16.19
CA HIS A 245 -2.50 -14.27 17.48
C HIS A 245 -3.44 -15.00 18.46
N SER A 246 -3.08 -15.05 19.73
CA SER A 246 -3.90 -15.61 20.82
C SER A 246 -4.91 -14.59 21.39
N LYS A 247 -4.71 -13.31 21.13
CA LYS A 247 -5.55 -12.20 21.63
C LYS A 247 -5.78 -11.14 20.55
N LYS A 248 -6.92 -10.44 20.64
CA LYS A 248 -7.16 -9.22 19.87
C LYS A 248 -6.22 -8.11 20.37
N ARG A 249 -5.16 -7.79 19.63
CA ARG A 249 -4.17 -6.77 20.01
C ARG A 249 -3.84 -5.78 18.90
N SER A 250 -4.47 -5.93 17.75
CA SER A 250 -4.14 -5.15 16.55
C SER A 250 -4.91 -3.86 16.54
N LEU A 251 -4.23 -2.76 16.92
CA LEU A 251 -4.75 -1.40 16.81
C LEU A 251 -5.04 -1.07 15.34
N ILE A 252 -6.18 -0.46 15.08
CA ILE A 252 -6.65 -0.08 13.74
C ILE A 252 -6.56 1.44 13.63
N PRO A 253 -5.85 2.03 12.64
CA PRO A 253 -5.92 3.47 12.41
C PRO A 253 -7.36 3.86 12.06
N LYS A 254 -7.73 5.10 12.35
CA LYS A 254 -9.13 5.58 12.26
C LYS A 254 -9.75 5.38 10.88
N GLY A 255 -8.99 5.62 9.82
CA GLY A 255 -9.40 5.40 8.43
C GLY A 255 -9.14 3.99 7.92
N ALA A 256 -8.65 3.04 8.77
CA ALA A 256 -8.28 1.68 8.39
C ALA A 256 -7.31 1.61 7.19
N THR A 257 -6.38 2.55 7.10
CA THR A 257 -5.46 2.68 5.96
C THR A 257 -4.11 3.26 6.35
N GLY A 258 -3.06 2.87 5.64
CA GLY A 258 -1.71 3.42 5.79
C GLY A 258 -1.60 4.90 5.46
N LEU A 259 -2.57 5.46 4.75
CA LEU A 259 -2.65 6.89 4.48
C LEU A 259 -2.66 7.72 5.78
N ASP A 260 -3.34 7.22 6.83
CA ASP A 260 -3.39 7.88 8.14
C ASP A 260 -1.99 8.08 8.73
N PHE A 261 -1.15 7.04 8.64
CA PHE A 261 0.23 7.10 9.11
C PHE A 261 1.11 7.99 8.23
N ILE A 262 1.09 7.77 6.91
CA ILE A 262 2.01 8.44 5.99
C ILE A 262 1.72 9.94 5.91
N THR A 263 0.46 10.35 5.99
CA THR A 263 0.08 11.76 6.07
C THR A 263 0.66 12.43 7.32
N LYS A 264 0.51 11.80 8.48
CA LYS A 264 1.02 12.33 9.75
C LYS A 264 2.55 12.31 9.81
N PHE A 265 3.19 11.25 9.31
CA PHE A 265 4.64 11.16 9.19
C PHE A 265 5.22 12.26 8.28
N SER A 266 4.62 12.48 7.12
CA SER A 266 5.05 13.52 6.18
C SER A 266 4.97 14.91 6.80
N ALA A 267 3.83 15.24 7.43
CA ALA A 267 3.63 16.51 8.13
C ALA A 267 4.62 16.68 9.30
N THR A 268 4.92 15.60 10.03
CA THR A 268 5.87 15.61 11.13
C THR A 268 7.31 15.82 10.64
N ALA A 269 7.70 15.16 9.54
CA ALA A 269 9.01 15.35 8.92
C ALA A 269 9.18 16.78 8.39
N GLU A 270 8.16 17.33 7.75
CA GLU A 270 8.14 18.72 7.28
C GLU A 270 8.30 19.71 8.45
N LYS A 271 7.52 19.54 9.53
CA LYS A 271 7.61 20.38 10.74
C LYS A 271 9.00 20.35 11.38
N ARG A 272 9.74 19.24 11.26
CA ARG A 272 11.12 19.08 11.75
C ARG A 272 12.16 19.53 10.73
N GLY A 273 11.76 19.99 9.55
CA GLY A 273 12.69 20.42 8.50
C GLY A 273 13.53 19.29 7.91
N ILE A 274 13.04 18.05 7.92
CA ILE A 274 13.71 16.91 7.33
C ILE A 274 13.53 16.94 5.81
N PRO A 275 14.58 17.14 4.99
CA PRO A 275 14.46 17.07 3.54
C PRO A 275 14.08 15.66 3.11
N ILE A 276 13.02 15.56 2.29
CA ILE A 276 12.62 14.33 1.61
C ILE A 276 12.87 14.52 0.12
N ILE A 277 13.76 13.71 -0.45
CA ILE A 277 14.14 13.83 -1.86
C ILE A 277 13.57 12.61 -2.60
N THR A 278 12.47 12.82 -3.30
CA THR A 278 11.82 11.81 -4.14
C THR A 278 12.50 11.70 -5.51
N ASN A 279 12.23 10.62 -6.27
CA ASN A 279 12.90 10.26 -7.52
C ASN A 279 14.43 10.09 -7.35
N MET A 280 14.92 9.92 -6.13
CA MET A 280 16.33 9.76 -5.79
C MET A 280 16.62 8.28 -5.47
N LYS A 281 17.11 7.54 -6.45
CA LYS A 281 17.44 6.13 -6.31
C LYS A 281 18.83 5.94 -5.71
N ALA A 282 18.90 5.41 -4.50
CA ALA A 282 20.14 4.96 -3.90
C ALA A 282 20.67 3.72 -4.64
N GLU A 283 21.96 3.70 -4.98
CA GLU A 283 22.57 2.64 -5.78
C GLU A 283 23.78 1.99 -5.13
N GLU A 284 24.53 2.72 -4.32
CA GLU A 284 25.77 2.22 -3.72
C GLU A 284 26.00 2.84 -2.32
N LEU A 285 26.44 2.01 -1.38
CA LEU A 285 26.92 2.47 -0.08
C LEU A 285 28.39 2.86 -0.16
N VAL A 286 28.72 4.07 0.29
CA VAL A 286 30.09 4.59 0.32
C VAL A 286 30.75 4.19 1.63
N ARG A 287 31.99 3.66 1.57
CA ARG A 287 32.80 3.30 2.75
C ARG A 287 34.10 4.06 2.77
N ASP A 288 34.60 4.33 3.96
CA ASP A 288 35.95 4.82 4.16
C ASP A 288 37.00 3.66 4.19
N ALA A 289 38.25 4.00 4.39
CA ALA A 289 39.35 3.04 4.42
C ALA A 289 39.27 2.06 5.62
N SER A 290 38.49 2.36 6.66
CA SER A 290 38.24 1.46 7.79
C SER A 290 37.11 0.46 7.53
N GLY A 291 36.40 0.60 6.41
CA GLY A 291 35.23 -0.17 6.08
C GLY A 291 33.90 0.39 6.63
N ARG A 292 33.95 1.53 7.35
CA ARG A 292 32.76 2.21 7.88
C ARG A 292 31.94 2.79 6.73
N VAL A 293 30.61 2.64 6.80
CA VAL A 293 29.67 3.29 5.86
C VAL A 293 29.58 4.78 6.21
N THR A 294 29.93 5.63 5.23
CA THR A 294 30.03 7.09 5.38
C THR A 294 29.14 7.84 4.39
N GLY A 295 28.30 7.16 3.62
CA GLY A 295 27.40 7.81 2.69
C GLY A 295 26.75 6.88 1.69
N VAL A 296 26.07 7.50 0.73
CA VAL A 296 25.28 6.85 -0.31
C VAL A 296 25.53 7.55 -1.64
N LYS A 297 25.78 6.78 -2.72
CA LYS A 297 25.65 7.27 -4.09
C LYS A 297 24.23 7.01 -4.56
N ALA A 298 23.62 8.02 -5.15
CA ALA A 298 22.25 7.95 -5.64
C ALA A 298 22.12 8.65 -7.00
N THR A 299 21.10 8.31 -7.75
CA THR A 299 20.83 8.88 -9.08
C THR A 299 19.43 9.48 -9.15
N MET A 300 19.30 10.57 -9.89
CA MET A 300 18.03 11.20 -10.25
C MET A 300 18.14 11.78 -11.66
N ASP A 301 17.23 11.41 -12.55
CA ASP A 301 17.18 11.85 -13.95
C ASP A 301 18.54 11.71 -14.67
N GLY A 302 19.24 10.57 -14.44
CA GLY A 302 20.54 10.26 -15.05
C GLY A 302 21.74 11.00 -14.45
N LYS A 303 21.55 11.84 -13.43
CA LYS A 303 22.62 12.52 -12.70
C LYS A 303 22.95 11.79 -11.41
N SER A 304 24.23 11.65 -11.11
CA SER A 304 24.73 11.03 -9.88
C SER A 304 24.95 12.08 -8.80
N TYR A 305 24.59 11.71 -7.57
CA TYR A 305 24.74 12.50 -6.37
C TYR A 305 25.40 11.65 -5.28
N THR A 306 26.22 12.25 -4.45
CA THR A 306 26.76 11.61 -3.25
C THR A 306 26.21 12.30 -2.02
N PHE A 307 25.59 11.54 -1.13
CA PHE A 307 25.10 11.99 0.16
C PHE A 307 26.07 11.48 1.24
N SER A 308 26.78 12.39 1.88
CA SER A 308 27.69 12.05 2.97
C SER A 308 26.93 11.93 4.28
N ALA A 309 27.20 10.87 5.04
CA ALA A 309 26.61 10.56 6.33
C ALA A 309 27.71 10.52 7.40
N ARG A 310 27.83 11.57 8.22
CA ARG A 310 28.88 11.67 9.24
C ARG A 310 28.79 10.61 10.32
N LYS A 311 27.58 10.15 10.61
CA LYS A 311 27.29 9.14 11.63
C LYS A 311 26.91 7.79 11.03
N GLY A 312 26.20 7.78 9.90
CA GLY A 312 25.93 6.57 9.16
C GLY A 312 24.63 6.59 8.37
N VAL A 313 24.27 5.42 7.86
CA VAL A 313 23.16 5.20 6.93
C VAL A 313 22.15 4.22 7.53
N VAL A 314 20.86 4.51 7.37
CA VAL A 314 19.74 3.59 7.70
C VAL A 314 19.10 3.12 6.41
N ILE A 315 19.05 1.80 6.17
CA ILE A 315 18.35 1.19 5.04
C ILE A 315 16.93 0.81 5.49
N ALA A 316 15.91 1.42 4.84
CA ALA A 316 14.49 1.20 5.10
C ALA A 316 13.68 1.03 3.80
N THR A 317 14.28 0.30 2.83
CA THR A 317 13.82 0.24 1.43
C THR A 317 12.68 -0.75 1.17
N GLY A 318 12.18 -1.43 2.22
CA GLY A 318 11.22 -2.51 2.06
C GLY A 318 11.83 -3.79 1.49
N GLY A 319 10.95 -4.76 1.18
CA GLY A 319 11.36 -6.06 0.66
C GLY A 319 11.55 -6.11 -0.85
N PHE A 320 11.40 -7.31 -1.41
CA PHE A 320 11.62 -7.57 -2.84
C PHE A 320 10.42 -8.24 -3.55
N ALA A 321 9.23 -8.13 -2.98
CA ALA A 321 8.04 -8.82 -3.47
C ALA A 321 7.59 -8.38 -4.88
N ALA A 322 7.96 -7.19 -5.35
CA ALA A 322 7.71 -6.74 -6.72
C ALA A 322 8.79 -7.20 -7.73
N ASN A 323 9.92 -7.76 -7.26
CA ASN A 323 11.00 -8.24 -8.10
C ASN A 323 10.84 -9.73 -8.40
N VAL A 324 10.21 -10.06 -9.54
CA VAL A 324 9.95 -11.45 -9.94
C VAL A 324 11.24 -12.26 -10.05
N ALA A 325 12.31 -11.69 -10.62
CA ALA A 325 13.59 -12.38 -10.77
C ALA A 325 14.19 -12.74 -9.39
N MET A 326 14.22 -11.79 -8.45
CA MET A 326 14.75 -12.02 -7.10
C MET A 326 13.88 -13.01 -6.30
N ARG A 327 12.54 -12.97 -6.48
CA ARG A 327 11.64 -13.98 -5.89
C ARG A 327 11.93 -15.37 -6.44
N THR A 328 12.08 -15.50 -7.76
CA THR A 328 12.36 -16.77 -8.45
C THR A 328 13.70 -17.35 -8.03
N GLU A 329 14.74 -16.51 -7.92
CA GLU A 329 16.05 -16.92 -7.38
C GLU A 329 15.95 -17.41 -5.94
N ALA A 330 15.24 -16.67 -5.10
CA ALA A 330 15.09 -16.97 -3.68
C ALA A 330 14.20 -18.20 -3.43
N ASN A 331 13.10 -18.34 -4.17
CA ASN A 331 12.16 -19.47 -4.11
C ASN A 331 11.36 -19.56 -5.42
N PRO A 332 11.69 -20.52 -6.30
CA PRO A 332 11.05 -20.66 -7.62
C PRO A 332 9.53 -20.81 -7.59
N PHE A 333 8.97 -21.30 -6.46
CA PHE A 333 7.51 -21.43 -6.31
C PHE A 333 6.79 -20.08 -6.41
N TYR A 334 7.41 -19.00 -5.91
CA TYR A 334 6.85 -17.64 -5.91
C TYR A 334 7.30 -16.79 -7.11
N GLY A 335 7.70 -17.40 -8.20
CA GLY A 335 8.13 -16.72 -9.43
C GLY A 335 7.02 -16.04 -10.21
N ASP A 336 7.07 -16.18 -11.52
CA ASP A 336 6.23 -15.45 -12.49
C ASP A 336 4.72 -15.78 -12.39
N GLY A 337 4.36 -16.95 -11.81
CA GLY A 337 2.96 -17.36 -11.63
C GLY A 337 2.18 -16.58 -10.59
N PHE A 338 2.80 -15.67 -9.83
CA PHE A 338 2.16 -14.88 -8.78
C PHE A 338 2.18 -13.39 -9.08
N LYS A 339 1.03 -12.74 -8.90
CA LYS A 339 0.94 -11.28 -8.75
C LYS A 339 1.48 -10.85 -7.39
N THR A 340 1.47 -9.57 -7.11
CA THR A 340 1.93 -9.03 -5.83
C THR A 340 1.02 -7.92 -5.34
N THR A 341 0.86 -7.84 -4.01
CA THR A 341 0.18 -6.73 -3.34
C THR A 341 1.07 -5.49 -3.24
N ASN A 342 2.35 -5.62 -3.62
CA ASN A 342 3.36 -4.62 -3.33
C ASN A 342 3.41 -3.51 -4.36
N MET A 343 3.77 -2.32 -3.91
CA MET A 343 4.10 -1.19 -4.76
C MET A 343 5.34 -1.52 -5.63
N PRO A 344 5.44 -0.95 -6.86
CA PRO A 344 6.55 -1.21 -7.78
C PRO A 344 7.94 -0.90 -7.21
N GLY A 345 7.99 -0.14 -6.12
CA GLY A 345 9.21 0.20 -5.40
C GLY A 345 9.85 -0.97 -4.63
N ALA A 346 9.15 -2.05 -4.33
CA ALA A 346 9.64 -3.17 -3.53
C ALA A 346 10.52 -4.13 -4.35
N MET A 347 11.71 -3.69 -4.76
CA MET A 347 12.60 -4.38 -5.70
C MET A 347 13.84 -5.01 -5.06
N GLY A 348 14.08 -4.82 -3.74
CA GLY A 348 15.20 -5.43 -3.01
C GLY A 348 16.55 -4.73 -3.19
N GLU A 349 16.62 -3.51 -3.73
CA GLU A 349 17.89 -2.83 -3.97
C GLU A 349 18.67 -2.57 -2.70
N GLY A 350 18.01 -2.28 -1.56
CA GLY A 350 18.69 -2.09 -0.27
C GLY A 350 19.39 -3.36 0.21
N ILE A 351 18.78 -4.52 -0.01
CA ILE A 351 19.39 -5.82 0.28
C ILE A 351 20.64 -6.01 -0.61
N THR A 352 20.51 -5.74 -1.90
CA THR A 352 21.62 -5.88 -2.87
C THR A 352 22.78 -4.93 -2.53
N MET A 353 22.51 -3.66 -2.24
CA MET A 353 23.56 -2.68 -1.86
C MET A 353 24.34 -3.13 -0.62
N ALA A 354 23.65 -3.59 0.41
CA ALA A 354 24.30 -4.03 1.63
C ALA A 354 25.07 -5.36 1.43
N LYS A 355 24.50 -6.32 0.67
CA LYS A 355 25.17 -7.56 0.30
C LYS A 355 26.49 -7.29 -0.45
N ASN A 356 26.53 -6.30 -1.34
CA ASN A 356 27.74 -5.92 -2.10
C ASN A 356 28.88 -5.43 -1.20
N ILE A 357 28.62 -5.01 0.02
CA ILE A 357 29.64 -4.60 1.00
C ILE A 357 29.86 -5.63 2.10
N GLY A 358 29.33 -6.85 1.95
CA GLY A 358 29.55 -7.97 2.85
C GLY A 358 28.50 -8.16 3.93
N ALA A 359 27.34 -7.52 3.85
CA ALA A 359 26.23 -7.77 4.76
C ALA A 359 25.68 -9.20 4.57
N GLN A 360 25.38 -9.86 5.69
CA GLN A 360 24.72 -11.16 5.70
C GLN A 360 23.24 -11.00 5.38
N VAL A 361 22.73 -11.89 4.54
CA VAL A 361 21.29 -12.03 4.26
C VAL A 361 20.78 -13.36 4.78
N VAL A 362 19.56 -13.38 5.31
CA VAL A 362 18.94 -14.58 5.90
C VAL A 362 17.51 -14.74 5.38
N ASN A 363 17.03 -15.97 5.40
CA ASN A 363 15.62 -16.30 5.15
C ASN A 363 15.04 -15.88 3.78
N MET A 364 15.88 -15.63 2.77
CA MET A 364 15.46 -15.08 1.48
C MET A 364 14.36 -15.89 0.79
N GLY A 365 14.35 -17.22 0.93
CA GLY A 365 13.31 -18.10 0.37
C GLY A 365 11.97 -18.08 1.12
N LEU A 366 11.87 -17.39 2.26
CA LEU A 366 10.65 -17.28 3.03
C LEU A 366 9.82 -16.12 2.52
N ILE A 367 8.76 -16.43 1.79
CA ILE A 367 7.87 -15.45 1.13
C ILE A 367 6.44 -15.78 1.51
N GLN A 368 5.68 -14.78 1.95
CA GLN A 368 4.28 -14.90 2.33
C GLN A 368 3.38 -14.44 1.18
N THR A 369 2.28 -15.18 0.96
CA THR A 369 1.14 -14.73 0.15
C THR A 369 0.02 -14.20 1.04
N TYR A 370 -0.74 -13.25 0.54
CA TYR A 370 -2.06 -12.87 1.08
C TYR A 370 -3.13 -13.67 0.34
N PRO A 371 -4.10 -14.28 1.05
CA PRO A 371 -5.00 -15.27 0.47
C PRO A 371 -6.07 -14.67 -0.45
N MET A 372 -6.58 -13.47 -0.13
CA MET A 372 -7.68 -12.81 -0.83
C MET A 372 -7.20 -11.51 -1.49
N CYS A 373 -6.90 -11.62 -2.77
CA CYS A 373 -6.43 -10.50 -3.58
C CYS A 373 -7.18 -10.44 -4.90
N ASP A 374 -7.34 -9.24 -5.42
CA ASP A 374 -7.91 -8.96 -6.74
C ASP A 374 -7.21 -9.80 -7.82
N PRO A 375 -7.92 -10.66 -8.54
CA PRO A 375 -7.34 -11.49 -9.58
C PRO A 375 -6.78 -10.69 -10.77
N ASN A 376 -7.15 -9.43 -10.95
CA ASN A 376 -6.67 -8.58 -12.03
C ASN A 376 -5.38 -7.85 -11.67
N SER A 377 -5.31 -7.21 -10.51
CA SER A 377 -4.17 -6.39 -10.08
C SER A 377 -3.22 -7.10 -9.11
N GLY A 378 -3.71 -8.05 -8.32
CA GLY A 378 -2.98 -8.67 -7.22
C GLY A 378 -3.03 -7.86 -5.92
N ALA A 379 -3.72 -6.73 -5.89
CA ALA A 379 -3.90 -5.92 -4.68
C ALA A 379 -4.75 -6.65 -3.64
N ILE A 380 -4.57 -6.33 -2.36
CA ILE A 380 -5.45 -6.85 -1.29
C ILE A 380 -6.87 -6.39 -1.55
N GLU A 381 -7.83 -7.27 -1.36
CA GLU A 381 -9.26 -6.94 -1.34
C GLU A 381 -9.62 -6.49 0.08
N LEU A 382 -9.89 -5.20 0.26
CA LEU A 382 -10.24 -4.65 1.58
C LEU A 382 -11.64 -5.08 2.04
N ILE A 383 -12.55 -5.39 1.10
CA ILE A 383 -13.83 -6.03 1.43
C ILE A 383 -13.67 -7.38 2.14
N ASP A 384 -12.45 -7.96 2.15
CA ASP A 384 -12.09 -9.17 2.92
C ASP A 384 -12.20 -8.95 4.45
N ASP A 385 -12.41 -7.73 4.92
CA ASP A 385 -12.77 -7.44 6.32
C ASP A 385 -14.02 -8.21 6.76
N ALA A 386 -14.95 -8.54 5.84
CA ALA A 386 -16.09 -9.40 6.09
C ALA A 386 -15.67 -10.79 6.63
N ARG A 387 -14.52 -11.32 6.23
CA ARG A 387 -14.03 -12.61 6.68
C ARG A 387 -13.69 -12.64 8.17
N PHE A 388 -13.21 -11.53 8.72
CA PHE A 388 -12.93 -11.42 10.16
C PHE A 388 -14.20 -11.39 11.01
N GLU A 389 -15.35 -11.11 10.41
CA GLU A 389 -16.65 -11.05 11.06
C GLU A 389 -17.59 -12.22 10.70
N GLY A 390 -17.08 -13.24 9.99
CA GLY A 390 -17.79 -14.50 9.78
C GLY A 390 -18.15 -14.86 8.33
N ALA A 391 -17.63 -14.15 7.33
CA ALA A 391 -17.75 -14.59 5.94
C ALA A 391 -17.06 -15.93 5.75
N ILE A 392 -17.66 -16.80 4.92
CA ILE A 392 -17.14 -18.13 4.64
C ILE A 392 -16.38 -18.17 3.32
N LEU A 393 -15.39 -19.06 3.23
CA LEU A 393 -14.67 -19.35 2.00
C LEU A 393 -15.19 -20.63 1.35
N VAL A 394 -15.58 -20.53 0.07
CA VAL A 394 -16.01 -21.68 -0.71
C VAL A 394 -15.22 -21.82 -2.01
N ASN A 395 -15.06 -23.05 -2.45
CA ASN A 395 -14.46 -23.36 -3.76
C ASN A 395 -15.49 -23.32 -4.89
N GLN A 396 -15.08 -23.69 -6.10
CA GLN A 396 -15.91 -23.70 -7.30
C GLN A 396 -17.05 -24.71 -7.23
N GLU A 397 -16.93 -25.71 -6.37
CA GLU A 397 -17.97 -26.71 -6.11
C GLU A 397 -18.95 -26.26 -5.00
N GLY A 398 -18.81 -25.03 -4.48
CA GLY A 398 -19.67 -24.48 -3.42
C GLY A 398 -19.41 -25.06 -2.03
N LYS A 399 -18.23 -25.59 -1.78
CA LYS A 399 -17.86 -26.25 -0.51
C LYS A 399 -16.80 -25.46 0.23
N ARG A 400 -16.93 -25.34 1.55
CA ARG A 400 -15.83 -24.90 2.43
C ARG A 400 -14.67 -25.88 2.35
N PHE A 401 -13.45 -25.40 2.50
CA PHE A 401 -12.23 -26.21 2.33
C PHE A 401 -11.11 -25.84 3.32
N VAL A 402 -11.26 -24.79 4.11
CA VAL A 402 -10.28 -24.31 5.10
C VAL A 402 -10.98 -23.53 6.21
N GLU A 403 -10.34 -23.39 7.35
CA GLU A 403 -10.77 -22.47 8.42
C GLU A 403 -10.45 -21.02 7.99
N GLU A 404 -11.45 -20.16 7.98
CA GLU A 404 -11.42 -18.82 7.38
C GLU A 404 -10.51 -17.82 8.09
N LEU A 405 -10.15 -18.05 9.35
CA LEU A 405 -9.22 -17.21 10.12
C LEU A 405 -7.85 -17.88 10.33
N GLN A 406 -7.53 -18.89 9.52
CA GLN A 406 -6.25 -19.57 9.59
C GLN A 406 -5.07 -18.67 9.18
N ARG A 407 -3.84 -19.08 9.46
CA ARG A 407 -2.63 -18.41 8.99
C ARG A 407 -2.68 -18.19 7.48
N ARG A 408 -2.14 -17.07 7.01
CA ARG A 408 -2.16 -16.67 5.60
C ARG A 408 -1.53 -17.70 4.66
N ASP A 409 -0.41 -18.31 5.06
CA ASP A 409 0.29 -19.35 4.31
C ASP A 409 -0.56 -20.62 4.17
N VAL A 410 -1.23 -21.06 5.25
CA VAL A 410 -2.13 -22.21 5.23
C VAL A 410 -3.34 -21.97 4.33
N MET A 411 -3.99 -20.80 4.46
CA MET A 411 -5.13 -20.43 3.62
C MET A 411 -4.73 -20.32 2.15
N SER A 412 -3.64 -19.61 1.85
CA SER A 412 -3.16 -19.45 0.48
C SER A 412 -2.84 -20.79 -0.17
N LYS A 413 -2.18 -21.71 0.57
CA LYS A 413 -1.94 -23.06 0.07
C LYS A 413 -3.24 -23.81 -0.21
N ALA A 414 -4.19 -23.77 0.73
CA ALA A 414 -5.49 -24.41 0.55
C ALA A 414 -6.25 -23.86 -0.67
N ILE A 415 -6.20 -22.55 -0.93
CA ILE A 415 -6.80 -21.92 -2.12
C ILE A 415 -6.09 -22.39 -3.39
N LEU A 416 -4.76 -22.46 -3.41
CA LEU A 416 -3.98 -22.90 -4.56
C LEU A 416 -4.22 -24.38 -4.92
N GLU A 417 -4.71 -25.19 -3.98
CA GLU A 417 -5.11 -26.57 -4.17
C GLU A 417 -6.52 -26.69 -4.78
N GLN A 418 -7.34 -25.60 -4.80
CA GLN A 418 -8.68 -25.64 -5.40
C GLN A 418 -8.61 -25.50 -6.94
N THR A 419 -9.68 -25.94 -7.60
CA THR A 419 -9.87 -25.79 -9.06
C THR A 419 -9.68 -24.32 -9.46
N GLY A 420 -8.80 -24.06 -10.44
CA GLY A 420 -8.51 -22.70 -10.91
C GLY A 420 -7.65 -21.86 -9.96
N LYS A 421 -7.23 -22.39 -8.78
CA LYS A 421 -6.34 -21.71 -7.81
C LYS A 421 -6.91 -20.41 -7.25
N TYR A 422 -8.22 -20.33 -7.08
CA TYR A 422 -8.96 -19.22 -6.50
C TYR A 422 -10.13 -19.73 -5.64
N CYS A 423 -10.70 -18.87 -4.85
CA CYS A 423 -11.92 -19.17 -4.10
C CYS A 423 -12.89 -18.00 -4.13
N TYR A 424 -14.05 -18.22 -3.52
CA TYR A 424 -15.05 -17.18 -3.28
C TYR A 424 -15.23 -16.97 -1.78
N ALA A 425 -15.39 -15.71 -1.38
CA ALA A 425 -15.87 -15.37 -0.05
C ALA A 425 -17.35 -14.97 -0.13
N ILE A 426 -18.15 -15.44 0.84
CA ILE A 426 -19.60 -15.19 0.90
C ILE A 426 -19.97 -14.65 2.27
N PHE A 427 -20.77 -13.59 2.28
CA PHE A 427 -21.32 -12.99 3.50
C PHE A 427 -22.71 -12.40 3.24
N ASN A 428 -23.42 -12.09 4.31
CA ASN A 428 -24.76 -11.51 4.24
C ASN A 428 -24.86 -10.16 4.95
N GLY A 429 -26.07 -9.59 4.98
CA GLY A 429 -26.34 -8.29 5.61
C GLY A 429 -26.01 -8.23 7.11
N GLU A 430 -26.04 -9.35 7.84
CA GLU A 430 -25.69 -9.37 9.27
C GLU A 430 -24.16 -9.27 9.48
N ILE A 431 -23.38 -9.88 8.58
CA ILE A 431 -21.93 -9.73 8.57
C ILE A 431 -21.54 -8.32 8.13
N GLU A 432 -22.21 -7.77 7.11
CA GLU A 432 -21.97 -6.38 6.68
C GLU A 432 -22.18 -5.37 7.80
N LYS A 433 -23.24 -5.51 8.62
CA LYS A 433 -23.48 -4.65 9.78
C LYS A 433 -22.35 -4.66 10.81
N ARG A 434 -21.55 -5.72 10.84
CA ARG A 434 -20.41 -5.88 11.78
C ARG A 434 -19.10 -5.45 11.15
N SER A 435 -18.85 -5.86 9.92
CA SER A 435 -17.60 -5.64 9.21
C SER A 435 -17.52 -4.26 8.54
N HIS A 436 -18.68 -3.72 8.15
CA HIS A 436 -18.77 -2.54 7.29
C HIS A 436 -17.98 -2.68 5.98
N ALA A 437 -17.73 -3.91 5.53
CA ALA A 437 -16.89 -4.22 4.37
C ALA A 437 -17.38 -3.54 3.09
N ILE A 438 -18.69 -3.45 2.89
CA ILE A 438 -19.28 -2.75 1.75
C ILE A 438 -19.35 -1.23 1.97
N THR A 439 -19.74 -0.81 3.18
CA THR A 439 -19.96 0.62 3.47
C THR A 439 -18.67 1.40 3.63
N HIS A 440 -17.58 0.80 4.14
CA HIS A 440 -16.28 1.45 4.27
C HIS A 440 -15.47 1.46 2.97
N HIS A 441 -15.68 0.46 2.10
CA HIS A 441 -14.87 0.26 0.87
C HIS A 441 -15.70 0.43 -0.41
N GLN A 442 -16.57 1.45 -0.45
CA GLN A 442 -17.47 1.69 -1.58
C GLN A 442 -16.75 1.92 -2.90
N ASP A 443 -15.57 2.48 -2.87
CA ASP A 443 -14.68 2.64 -4.01
C ASP A 443 -14.28 1.29 -4.61
N GLU A 444 -13.85 0.34 -3.78
CA GLU A 444 -13.51 -1.02 -4.19
C GLU A 444 -14.75 -1.79 -4.67
N VAL A 445 -15.86 -1.66 -3.95
CA VAL A 445 -17.16 -2.25 -4.32
C VAL A 445 -17.60 -1.80 -5.72
N GLU A 446 -17.45 -0.51 -6.05
CA GLU A 446 -17.78 0.02 -7.38
C GLU A 446 -16.93 -0.64 -8.46
N VAL A 447 -15.62 -0.73 -8.27
CA VAL A 447 -14.69 -1.35 -9.23
C VAL A 447 -14.96 -2.84 -9.37
N PHE A 448 -15.08 -3.56 -8.27
CA PHE A 448 -15.25 -5.02 -8.28
C PHE A 448 -16.61 -5.45 -8.83
N THR A 449 -17.64 -4.65 -8.62
CA THR A 449 -18.95 -4.89 -9.24
C THR A 449 -18.87 -4.72 -10.77
N LYS A 450 -18.22 -3.65 -11.24
CA LYS A 450 -18.03 -3.40 -12.69
C LYS A 450 -17.16 -4.45 -13.37
N THR A 451 -16.14 -4.94 -12.68
CA THR A 451 -15.22 -5.94 -13.24
C THR A 451 -15.66 -7.38 -13.01
N GLY A 452 -16.81 -7.61 -12.38
CA GLY A 452 -17.37 -8.93 -12.14
C GLY A 452 -16.61 -9.76 -11.09
N ILE A 453 -15.87 -9.11 -10.20
CA ILE A 453 -15.21 -9.73 -9.06
C ILE A 453 -16.19 -9.89 -7.89
N LEU A 454 -17.00 -8.87 -7.63
CA LEU A 454 -18.03 -8.83 -6.59
C LEU A 454 -19.41 -8.86 -7.21
N HIS A 455 -20.30 -9.67 -6.63
CA HIS A 455 -21.72 -9.69 -6.98
C HIS A 455 -22.59 -9.67 -5.72
N LYS A 456 -23.73 -8.97 -5.81
CA LYS A 456 -24.76 -8.92 -4.79
C LYS A 456 -26.06 -9.53 -5.31
N ALA A 457 -26.71 -10.38 -4.51
CA ALA A 457 -28.05 -10.89 -4.80
C ALA A 457 -28.87 -11.08 -3.53
N ASP A 458 -30.19 -11.13 -3.65
CA ASP A 458 -31.08 -11.32 -2.50
C ASP A 458 -31.18 -12.79 -2.07
N THR A 459 -30.77 -13.72 -2.94
CA THR A 459 -30.87 -15.16 -2.71
C THR A 459 -29.56 -15.90 -2.95
N ILE A 460 -29.43 -17.08 -2.36
CA ILE A 460 -28.29 -17.99 -2.56
C ILE A 460 -28.17 -18.40 -4.03
N GLU A 461 -29.30 -18.65 -4.67
CA GLU A 461 -29.37 -18.98 -6.10
C GLU A 461 -28.79 -17.87 -6.96
N GLY A 462 -29.10 -16.61 -6.63
CA GLY A 462 -28.58 -15.44 -7.37
C GLY A 462 -27.07 -15.34 -7.33
N ILE A 463 -26.45 -15.52 -6.17
CA ILE A 463 -24.99 -15.51 -6.07
C ILE A 463 -24.34 -16.74 -6.71
N ALA A 464 -24.99 -17.92 -6.60
CA ALA A 464 -24.50 -19.16 -7.20
C ALA A 464 -24.54 -19.08 -8.74
N ASP A 465 -25.64 -18.57 -9.33
CA ASP A 465 -25.78 -18.46 -10.78
C ASP A 465 -24.75 -17.52 -11.40
N PHE A 466 -24.44 -16.41 -10.74
CA PHE A 466 -23.46 -15.43 -11.25
C PHE A 466 -22.08 -16.06 -11.51
N PHE A 467 -21.58 -16.85 -10.57
CA PHE A 467 -20.27 -17.52 -10.68
C PHE A 467 -20.34 -18.98 -11.14
N LYS A 468 -21.53 -19.47 -11.52
CA LYS A 468 -21.78 -20.85 -11.98
C LYS A 468 -21.40 -21.91 -10.93
N ILE A 469 -21.65 -21.61 -9.65
CA ILE A 469 -21.45 -22.53 -8.53
C ILE A 469 -22.64 -23.49 -8.45
N PRO A 470 -22.44 -24.81 -8.23
CA PRO A 470 -23.53 -25.76 -8.01
C PRO A 470 -24.40 -25.34 -6.81
N VAL A 471 -25.64 -24.89 -7.09
CA VAL A 471 -26.52 -24.27 -6.10
C VAL A 471 -26.87 -25.20 -4.93
N ASP A 472 -27.05 -26.48 -5.20
CA ASP A 472 -27.39 -27.45 -4.14
C ASP A 472 -26.26 -27.67 -3.17
N ASN A 473 -25.00 -27.69 -3.66
CA ASN A 473 -23.83 -27.78 -2.82
C ASN A 473 -23.68 -26.52 -1.95
N LEU A 474 -23.87 -25.34 -2.55
CA LEU A 474 -23.78 -24.07 -1.83
C LEU A 474 -24.85 -23.96 -0.74
N LYS A 475 -26.10 -24.35 -1.05
CA LYS A 475 -27.18 -24.43 -0.05
C LYS A 475 -26.84 -25.38 1.10
N ALA A 476 -26.31 -26.56 0.79
CA ALA A 476 -25.88 -27.52 1.80
C ALA A 476 -24.76 -26.96 2.69
N THR A 477 -23.79 -26.26 2.09
CA THR A 477 -22.71 -25.59 2.82
C THR A 477 -23.25 -24.51 3.76
N ILE A 478 -24.14 -23.64 3.29
CA ILE A 478 -24.76 -22.58 4.09
C ILE A 478 -25.60 -23.17 5.22
N ALA A 479 -26.41 -24.20 4.94
CA ALA A 479 -27.23 -24.88 5.97
C ALA A 479 -26.34 -25.45 7.09
N ARG A 480 -25.20 -26.05 6.73
CA ARG A 480 -24.24 -26.58 7.70
C ARG A 480 -23.55 -25.48 8.51
N VAL A 481 -23.19 -24.35 7.90
CA VAL A 481 -22.65 -23.18 8.60
C VAL A 481 -23.69 -22.61 9.58
N ASN A 482 -24.96 -22.53 9.19
CA ASN A 482 -26.06 -22.10 10.07
C ASN A 482 -26.25 -23.04 11.26
N GLU A 483 -26.04 -24.35 11.07
CA GLU A 483 -25.97 -25.30 12.20
C GLU A 483 -24.83 -24.95 13.16
N PHE A 484 -23.64 -24.65 12.64
CA PHE A 484 -22.49 -24.25 13.46
C PHE A 484 -22.73 -22.88 14.16
N ALA A 485 -23.38 -21.94 13.49
CA ALA A 485 -23.76 -20.67 14.11
C ALA A 485 -24.70 -20.90 15.31
N ARG A 486 -25.66 -21.80 15.18
CA ARG A 486 -26.63 -22.18 16.23
C ARG A 486 -25.99 -22.96 17.38
N THR A 487 -25.11 -23.94 17.06
CA THR A 487 -24.48 -24.83 18.06
C THR A 487 -23.23 -24.20 18.70
N GLY A 488 -22.68 -23.17 18.08
CA GLY A 488 -21.45 -22.51 18.51
C GLY A 488 -20.18 -23.31 18.26
N LYS A 489 -20.21 -24.39 17.45
CA LYS A 489 -19.06 -25.24 17.19
C LYS A 489 -19.00 -25.67 15.71
N ASP A 490 -17.89 -25.33 15.05
CA ASP A 490 -17.55 -25.84 13.73
C ASP A 490 -16.93 -27.23 13.83
N LEU A 491 -17.59 -28.24 13.30
CA LEU A 491 -17.13 -29.61 13.28
C LEU A 491 -16.27 -29.96 12.07
N ASP A 492 -16.19 -29.07 11.06
CA ASP A 492 -15.46 -29.32 9.83
C ASP A 492 -14.02 -28.81 9.89
N PHE A 493 -13.82 -27.55 10.33
CA PHE A 493 -12.51 -26.90 10.32
C PHE A 493 -12.15 -26.26 11.65
N ASN A 494 -12.99 -26.41 12.69
CA ASN A 494 -12.77 -25.86 14.02
C ASN A 494 -12.56 -24.33 14.00
N TYR A 495 -13.48 -23.60 13.34
CA TYR A 495 -13.42 -22.15 13.23
C TYR A 495 -13.24 -21.48 14.60
N ARG A 496 -12.21 -20.67 14.74
CA ARG A 496 -11.77 -20.08 16.03
C ARG A 496 -12.63 -18.94 16.53
N SER A 497 -13.62 -18.49 15.74
CA SER A 497 -14.59 -17.48 16.11
C SER A 497 -16.00 -18.08 16.07
N ARG A 498 -17.04 -17.27 15.99
CA ARG A 498 -18.43 -17.73 15.87
C ARG A 498 -18.96 -17.34 14.51
N PHE A 499 -19.59 -18.29 13.83
CA PHE A 499 -20.31 -18.00 12.61
C PHE A 499 -21.56 -17.17 12.88
N VAL A 500 -21.94 -16.43 11.88
CA VAL A 500 -23.21 -15.70 11.78
C VAL A 500 -24.19 -16.55 11.01
N ASP A 501 -25.46 -16.45 11.32
CA ASP A 501 -26.52 -17.10 10.55
C ASP A 501 -26.61 -16.50 9.14
N LEU A 502 -26.45 -17.33 8.13
CA LEU A 502 -26.49 -16.98 6.72
C LEU A 502 -27.84 -17.37 6.06
N SER A 503 -28.91 -17.57 6.83
CA SER A 503 -30.24 -17.99 6.29
C SER A 503 -30.94 -16.89 5.51
N THR A 504 -30.59 -15.62 5.73
CA THR A 504 -31.26 -14.47 5.11
C THR A 504 -30.29 -13.57 4.36
N GLY A 505 -30.69 -13.14 3.14
CA GLY A 505 -29.96 -12.14 2.37
C GLY A 505 -30.20 -10.69 2.83
N PRO A 506 -29.72 -9.71 2.10
CA PRO A 506 -28.96 -9.87 0.86
C PRO A 506 -27.59 -10.51 1.09
N TYR A 507 -27.06 -11.16 0.04
CA TYR A 507 -25.76 -11.80 0.03
C TYR A 507 -24.80 -11.07 -0.89
N TRP A 508 -23.52 -11.09 -0.51
CA TRP A 508 -22.39 -10.72 -1.38
C TRP A 508 -21.49 -11.92 -1.56
N ILE A 509 -20.97 -12.07 -2.76
CA ILE A 509 -19.95 -13.05 -3.12
C ILE A 509 -18.84 -12.35 -3.91
N TYR A 510 -17.59 -12.61 -3.57
CA TYR A 510 -16.46 -12.07 -4.32
C TYR A 510 -15.38 -13.13 -4.51
N ARG A 511 -14.62 -12.97 -5.60
CA ARG A 511 -13.57 -13.91 -6.01
C ARG A 511 -12.20 -13.37 -5.66
N GLY A 512 -11.41 -14.14 -4.87
CA GLY A 512 -10.04 -13.80 -4.51
C GLY A 512 -9.02 -14.85 -4.90
N VAL A 513 -7.78 -14.40 -5.15
CA VAL A 513 -6.61 -15.24 -5.45
C VAL A 513 -5.46 -14.93 -4.50
N PRO A 514 -4.57 -15.90 -4.18
CA PRO A 514 -3.36 -15.61 -3.44
C PRO A 514 -2.37 -14.76 -4.27
N SER A 515 -1.81 -13.71 -3.66
CA SER A 515 -0.74 -12.89 -4.24
C SER A 515 0.45 -12.78 -3.30
N VAL A 516 1.66 -12.63 -3.83
CA VAL A 516 2.85 -12.40 -3.01
C VAL A 516 2.69 -11.09 -2.25
N HIS A 517 2.90 -11.16 -0.93
CA HIS A 517 2.54 -10.07 -0.03
C HIS A 517 3.71 -9.53 0.80
N HIS A 518 4.53 -10.43 1.38
CA HIS A 518 5.61 -10.03 2.28
C HIS A 518 6.81 -10.94 2.10
N THR A 519 8.00 -10.35 2.03
CA THR A 519 9.26 -11.10 2.01
C THR A 519 9.84 -11.10 3.42
N MET A 520 9.89 -12.28 4.08
CA MET A 520 10.45 -12.39 5.42
C MET A 520 11.97 -12.45 5.43
N GLY A 521 12.58 -12.66 4.26
CA GLY A 521 14.02 -12.65 4.09
C GLY A 521 14.60 -11.27 3.82
N GLY A 522 15.84 -11.05 4.22
CA GLY A 522 16.54 -9.78 4.05
C GLY A 522 17.85 -9.72 4.83
N LEU A 523 18.27 -8.51 5.15
CA LEU A 523 19.50 -8.25 5.91
C LEU A 523 19.40 -8.83 7.32
N LYS A 524 20.49 -9.45 7.78
CA LYS A 524 20.60 -9.86 9.18
C LYS A 524 20.89 -8.65 10.05
N ILE A 525 20.08 -8.45 11.08
CA ILE A 525 20.25 -7.39 12.06
C ILE A 525 20.33 -7.97 13.48
N ASN A 526 20.87 -7.17 14.41
CA ASN A 526 20.78 -7.43 15.84
C ASN A 526 19.66 -6.59 16.51
N PRO A 527 19.41 -6.74 17.83
CA PRO A 527 18.41 -5.94 18.56
C PRO A 527 18.60 -4.42 18.51
N LYS A 528 19.78 -3.93 18.12
CA LYS A 528 20.08 -2.49 17.92
C LYS A 528 19.87 -2.03 16.47
N ALA A 529 19.24 -2.88 15.64
CA ALA A 529 19.07 -2.65 14.21
C ALA A 529 20.37 -2.50 13.41
N GLU A 530 21.52 -2.85 13.97
CA GLU A 530 22.81 -2.84 13.28
C GLU A 530 22.86 -3.98 12.27
N VAL A 531 23.26 -3.70 11.02
CA VAL A 531 23.44 -4.71 9.97
C VAL A 531 24.69 -5.51 10.25
N LEU A 532 24.57 -6.84 10.18
CA LEU A 532 25.66 -7.76 10.48
C LEU A 532 26.35 -8.27 9.21
N ASP A 533 27.66 -8.50 9.31
CA ASP A 533 28.47 -9.17 8.29
C ASP A 533 28.37 -10.72 8.41
N ALA A 534 29.08 -11.44 7.55
CA ALA A 534 29.12 -12.89 7.53
C ALA A 534 29.68 -13.54 8.82
N ASN A 535 30.33 -12.76 9.68
CA ASN A 535 30.88 -13.19 10.97
C ASN A 535 30.04 -12.72 12.17
N ASP A 536 28.80 -12.30 11.90
CA ASP A 536 27.87 -11.75 12.91
C ASP A 536 28.38 -10.49 13.62
N LYS A 537 29.27 -9.72 12.96
CA LYS A 537 29.76 -8.44 13.48
C LYS A 537 29.02 -7.29 12.84
N PRO A 538 28.66 -6.24 13.60
CA PRO A 538 28.06 -5.04 13.03
C PRO A 538 28.96 -4.40 11.97
N ILE A 539 28.37 -4.06 10.81
CA ILE A 539 29.03 -3.21 9.81
C ILE A 539 28.99 -1.77 10.33
N PRO A 540 30.14 -1.14 10.61
CA PRO A 540 30.15 0.18 11.22
C PRO A 540 29.44 1.23 10.35
N GLY A 541 28.57 2.04 10.99
CA GLY A 541 27.83 3.09 10.31
C GLY A 541 26.64 2.63 9.47
N LEU A 542 26.16 1.36 9.65
CA LEU A 542 25.06 0.81 8.88
C LEU A 542 23.98 0.18 9.77
N TRP A 543 22.74 0.64 9.60
CA TRP A 543 21.54 0.11 10.24
C TRP A 543 20.50 -0.25 9.18
N ALA A 544 19.55 -1.11 9.55
CA ALA A 544 18.41 -1.44 8.70
C ALA A 544 17.13 -1.66 9.52
N ALA A 545 15.97 -1.33 8.95
CA ALA A 545 14.68 -1.47 9.62
C ALA A 545 13.55 -1.83 8.64
N GLY A 546 12.61 -2.64 9.12
CA GLY A 546 11.43 -3.07 8.40
C GLY A 546 11.71 -4.23 7.43
N GLU A 547 10.89 -4.39 6.40
CA GLU A 547 10.86 -5.56 5.51
C GLU A 547 12.17 -5.81 4.74
N VAL A 548 13.08 -4.86 4.72
CA VAL A 548 14.46 -5.06 4.19
C VAL A 548 15.28 -6.01 5.06
N THR A 549 14.84 -6.30 6.30
CA THR A 549 15.49 -7.20 7.27
C THR A 549 14.85 -8.57 7.29
N GLY A 550 15.63 -9.61 7.63
CA GLY A 550 15.19 -11.01 7.54
C GLY A 550 15.06 -11.73 8.88
N CYS A 551 15.06 -11.02 10.03
CA CYS A 551 15.20 -11.69 11.34
C CYS A 551 13.89 -11.86 12.12
N THR A 552 12.81 -11.12 11.80
CA THR A 552 11.67 -10.96 12.70
C THR A 552 10.61 -12.04 12.55
N HIS A 553 10.18 -12.35 11.32
CA HIS A 553 8.88 -13.01 11.10
C HIS A 553 8.92 -14.51 10.84
N GLY A 554 10.10 -15.10 10.71
CA GLY A 554 10.24 -16.52 10.39
C GLY A 554 9.56 -16.91 9.07
N THR A 555 8.82 -18.02 9.05
CA THR A 555 8.19 -18.52 7.81
C THR A 555 6.91 -17.80 7.43
N ASN A 556 6.25 -17.13 8.39
CA ASN A 556 4.96 -16.48 8.17
C ASN A 556 4.78 -15.29 9.12
N ARG A 557 4.59 -14.11 8.56
CA ARG A 557 4.36 -12.88 9.30
C ARG A 557 2.91 -12.81 9.78
N LEU A 558 2.68 -12.72 11.09
CA LEU A 558 1.35 -12.50 11.65
C LEU A 558 0.80 -11.12 11.23
N GLY A 559 -0.50 -11.05 11.00
CA GLY A 559 -1.17 -9.79 10.68
C GLY A 559 -0.83 -8.72 11.73
N SER A 560 -0.73 -7.46 11.34
CA SER A 560 -0.35 -6.29 12.17
C SER A 560 1.10 -6.25 12.69
N ASN A 561 1.83 -7.35 12.76
CA ASN A 561 3.24 -7.34 13.20
C ASN A 561 4.17 -6.56 12.26
N ALA A 562 3.83 -6.41 10.97
CA ALA A 562 4.66 -5.63 10.05
C ALA A 562 4.76 -4.16 10.47
N TYR A 563 3.61 -3.54 10.84
CA TYR A 563 3.63 -2.15 11.31
C TYR A 563 4.37 -2.02 12.64
N THR A 564 4.21 -2.98 13.55
CA THR A 564 4.99 -3.02 14.79
C THR A 564 6.49 -3.06 14.48
N ASP A 565 6.92 -3.96 13.61
CA ASP A 565 8.33 -4.12 13.20
C ASP A 565 8.92 -2.83 12.60
N ILE A 566 8.24 -2.25 11.60
CA ILE A 566 8.75 -1.05 10.91
C ILE A 566 8.85 0.17 11.83
N ILE A 567 7.91 0.34 12.77
CA ILE A 567 7.94 1.46 13.70
C ILE A 567 9.01 1.23 14.79
N VAL A 568 9.04 0.04 15.39
CA VAL A 568 10.00 -0.30 16.45
C VAL A 568 11.43 -0.20 15.93
N PHE A 569 11.77 -0.95 14.88
CA PHE A 569 13.15 -0.96 14.38
C PHE A 569 13.51 0.32 13.64
N GLY A 570 12.56 1.02 13.02
CA GLY A 570 12.80 2.36 12.49
C GLY A 570 13.26 3.32 13.57
N ARG A 571 12.59 3.36 14.71
CA ARG A 571 12.96 4.19 15.86
C ARG A 571 14.31 3.78 16.45
N ILE A 572 14.55 2.48 16.66
CA ILE A 572 15.83 1.96 17.19
C ILE A 572 16.99 2.34 16.25
N ALA A 573 16.83 2.11 14.94
CA ALA A 573 17.86 2.45 13.96
C ALA A 573 18.15 3.95 13.90
N GLY A 574 17.10 4.78 13.90
CA GLY A 574 17.24 6.24 13.89
C GLY A 574 17.96 6.78 15.12
N GLU A 575 17.58 6.30 16.31
CA GLU A 575 18.21 6.69 17.57
C GLU A 575 19.68 6.22 17.64
N ALA A 576 19.94 4.95 17.27
CA ALA A 576 21.28 4.38 17.26
C ALA A 576 22.20 5.13 16.28
N ALA A 577 21.73 5.41 15.06
CA ALA A 577 22.48 6.17 14.07
C ALA A 577 22.77 7.61 14.56
N ALA A 578 21.79 8.29 15.17
CA ALA A 578 21.97 9.64 15.70
C ALA A 578 22.98 9.71 16.84
N LYS A 579 23.07 8.67 17.68
CA LYS A 579 23.99 8.59 18.83
C LYS A 579 25.37 8.04 18.46
N ALA A 580 25.56 7.50 17.25
CA ALA A 580 26.84 6.96 16.81
C ALA A 580 27.94 8.05 16.80
N ALA A 581 29.16 7.64 17.09
CA ALA A 581 30.35 8.51 16.93
C ALA A 581 30.55 8.85 15.44
N LYS A 582 31.08 10.05 15.20
CA LYS A 582 31.43 10.53 13.85
C LYS A 582 32.64 9.80 13.30
#